data_9a972cfe791a67bd6fa336043e9c93b0
#
_entry.id   9a972cfe791a67bd6fa336043e9c93b0
#
_cell.length_a   1.000
_cell.length_b   1.000
_cell.length_c   1.000
_cell.angle_alpha   90.00
_cell.angle_beta   90.00
_cell.angle_gamma   90.00
#
_symmetry.space_group_name_H-M   'P 1'
#
loop_
_entity.id
_entity.type
_entity.pdbx_description
1 polymer ?
#
loop_
_entity_poly.entity_id
_entity_poly.type
_entity_poly.pdbx_seq_one_letter_code
_entity_poly.pdbx_strand_id
1 'polypeptide(L)'
;VVINIKQRMPLMRIMADNGEDYYIDNKGGIMSASKYTTNLIIATGNISRKYASKTLTMLGNKIMADKFWQNQVVQVNVLNDGTVELVPRVGNHIIYLGTPERIDTKLGRVEKFYRYGLSKAGWNKYSVINVEFDNQIICKKSSNLN
;
A
#
# COMPACT_ATOMS: atom_id res chain seq x y z
N VAL A 1 17.60 -37.16 -6.70
CA VAL A 1 16.44 -36.58 -5.98
C VAL A 1 16.53 -35.08 -6.07
N VAL A 2 15.59 -34.50 -6.78
CA VAL A 2 15.49 -33.02 -6.86
C VAL A 2 14.60 -32.56 -5.74
N ILE A 3 15.16 -31.84 -4.78
CA ILE A 3 14.39 -31.21 -3.71
C ILE A 3 14.10 -29.77 -4.12
N ASN A 4 12.86 -29.50 -4.47
CA ASN A 4 12.42 -28.14 -4.73
C ASN A 4 12.09 -27.47 -3.40
N ILE A 5 13.04 -26.71 -2.88
CA ILE A 5 12.78 -25.87 -1.71
C ILE A 5 12.24 -24.54 -2.21
N LYS A 6 10.93 -24.38 -2.10
CA LYS A 6 10.32 -23.08 -2.34
C LYS A 6 10.55 -22.22 -1.13
N GLN A 7 11.45 -21.27 -1.26
CA GLN A 7 11.72 -20.32 -0.21
C GLN A 7 10.52 -19.37 -0.08
N ARG A 8 9.98 -19.29 1.14
CA ARG A 8 8.90 -18.35 1.43
C ARG A 8 9.47 -16.95 1.45
N MET A 9 8.90 -16.07 0.63
CA MET A 9 9.35 -14.70 0.55
C MET A 9 8.39 -13.81 1.33
N PRO A 10 8.88 -13.05 2.31
CA PRO A 10 8.02 -12.10 3.01
C PRO A 10 7.56 -11.01 2.04
N LEU A 11 6.28 -10.69 2.11
CA LEU A 11 5.66 -9.68 1.27
C LEU A 11 5.51 -8.36 2.03
N MET A 12 5.09 -8.44 3.30
CA MET A 12 4.69 -7.26 4.05
C MET A 12 4.82 -7.52 5.54
N ARG A 13 5.19 -6.48 6.28
CA ARG A 13 5.19 -6.53 7.75
C ARG A 13 3.88 -5.96 8.25
N ILE A 14 3.20 -6.70 9.13
CA ILE A 14 1.93 -6.29 9.69
C ILE A 14 2.16 -5.81 11.13
N MET A 15 1.83 -4.57 11.40
CA MET A 15 1.88 -3.96 12.72
C MET A 15 0.48 -3.46 13.06
N ALA A 16 -0.36 -4.37 13.56
CA ALA A 16 -1.76 -4.08 13.81
C ALA A 16 -1.97 -3.25 15.08
N ASP A 17 -3.10 -2.54 15.14
CA ASP A 17 -3.46 -1.71 16.28
C ASP A 17 -3.62 -2.51 17.58
N ASN A 18 -3.93 -3.81 17.50
CA ASN A 18 -4.06 -4.68 18.66
C ASN A 18 -2.71 -5.13 19.25
N GLY A 19 -1.60 -4.64 18.69
CA GLY A 19 -0.26 -4.98 19.15
C GLY A 19 0.38 -6.16 18.44
N GLU A 20 -0.34 -6.85 17.55
CA GLU A 20 0.24 -7.94 16.78
C GLU A 20 1.28 -7.42 15.78
N ASP A 21 2.41 -8.13 15.70
CA ASP A 21 3.50 -7.79 14.79
C ASP A 21 4.01 -9.10 14.16
N TYR A 22 3.80 -9.24 12.86
CA TYR A 22 4.18 -10.43 12.13
C TYR A 22 4.38 -10.10 10.65
N TYR A 23 4.88 -11.08 9.89
CA TYR A 23 5.04 -10.95 8.45
C TYR A 23 4.06 -11.84 7.73
N ILE A 24 3.65 -11.44 6.53
CA ILE A 24 2.92 -12.32 5.62
C ILE A 24 3.77 -12.56 4.38
N ASP A 25 3.65 -13.78 3.83
CA ASP A 25 4.30 -14.12 2.58
C ASP A 25 3.38 -13.81 1.39
N ASN A 26 3.86 -14.04 0.19
CA ASN A 26 3.11 -13.72 -1.03
C ASN A 26 1.91 -14.63 -1.28
N LYS A 27 1.71 -15.65 -0.44
CA LYS A 27 0.55 -16.54 -0.50
C LYS A 27 -0.41 -16.34 0.67
N GLY A 28 -0.13 -15.37 1.54
CA GLY A 28 -0.97 -15.07 2.69
C GLY A 28 -0.62 -15.86 3.94
N GLY A 29 0.46 -16.63 3.94
CA GLY A 29 0.92 -17.35 5.11
C GLY A 29 1.58 -16.43 6.11
N ILE A 30 1.32 -16.66 7.40
CA ILE A 30 1.93 -15.88 8.48
C ILE A 30 3.35 -16.40 8.73
N MET A 31 4.29 -15.47 8.83
CA MET A 31 5.69 -15.75 9.14
C MET A 31 6.08 -14.96 10.38
N SER A 32 6.92 -15.56 11.22
CA SER A 32 7.53 -14.82 12.31
C SER A 32 8.59 -13.85 11.75
N ALA A 33 8.98 -12.85 12.55
CA ALA A 33 9.98 -11.88 12.15
C ALA A 33 11.28 -12.57 11.71
N SER A 34 11.80 -12.18 10.55
CA SER A 34 13.02 -12.74 9.97
C SER A 34 14.09 -11.66 9.87
N LYS A 35 15.34 -12.01 10.17
CA LYS A 35 16.47 -11.09 10.02
C LYS A 35 16.76 -10.71 8.57
N TYR A 36 16.11 -11.34 7.61
CA TYR A 36 16.35 -11.08 6.19
C TYR A 36 15.33 -10.10 5.58
N THR A 37 14.44 -9.55 6.40
CA THR A 37 13.37 -8.70 5.92
C THR A 37 13.76 -7.23 6.04
N THR A 38 14.27 -6.69 4.96
CA THR A 38 14.58 -5.27 4.84
C THR A 38 13.73 -4.66 3.72
N ASN A 39 13.34 -3.42 3.89
CA ASN A 39 12.63 -2.62 2.87
C ASN A 39 11.27 -3.19 2.46
N LEU A 40 10.60 -3.88 3.37
CA LEU A 40 9.23 -4.34 3.13
C LEU A 40 8.23 -3.21 3.36
N ILE A 41 7.10 -3.31 2.67
CA ILE A 41 5.95 -2.46 2.95
C ILE A 41 5.47 -2.78 4.36
N ILE A 42 5.20 -1.74 5.14
CA ILE A 42 4.65 -1.89 6.50
C ILE A 42 3.16 -1.59 6.45
N ALA A 43 2.35 -2.52 6.93
CA ALA A 43 0.91 -2.31 7.07
C ALA A 43 0.57 -2.02 8.52
N THR A 44 -0.19 -0.95 8.75
CA THR A 44 -0.61 -0.53 10.09
C THR A 44 -2.13 -0.36 10.13
N GLY A 45 -2.67 -0.32 11.32
CA GLY A 45 -4.08 0.00 11.53
C GLY A 45 -4.92 -1.17 12.01
N ASN A 46 -6.19 -1.15 11.69
CA ASN A 46 -7.16 -2.14 12.13
C ASN A 46 -7.09 -3.39 11.25
N ILE A 47 -6.15 -4.28 11.58
CA ILE A 47 -5.85 -5.45 10.73
C ILE A 47 -6.10 -6.73 11.51
N SER A 48 -7.11 -7.53 11.08
CA SER A 48 -7.28 -8.89 11.54
C SER A 48 -6.35 -9.80 10.74
N ARG A 49 -6.08 -10.99 11.28
CA ARG A 49 -5.25 -11.97 10.56
C ARG A 49 -5.89 -12.40 9.25
N LYS A 50 -7.21 -12.50 9.22
CA LYS A 50 -7.95 -12.83 8.00
C LYS A 50 -7.80 -11.72 6.95
N TYR A 51 -7.92 -10.46 7.37
CA TYR A 51 -7.73 -9.32 6.49
C TYR A 51 -6.32 -9.31 5.90
N ALA A 52 -5.33 -9.55 6.73
CA ALA A 52 -3.93 -9.60 6.29
C ALA A 52 -3.71 -10.72 5.27
N SER A 53 -4.18 -11.93 5.57
CA SER A 53 -3.95 -13.10 4.72
C SER A 53 -4.67 -13.02 3.38
N LYS A 54 -5.81 -12.35 3.31
CA LYS A 54 -6.59 -12.21 2.06
C LYS A 54 -6.38 -10.88 1.39
N THR A 55 -6.78 -9.81 2.05
CA THR A 55 -6.85 -8.49 1.43
C THR A 55 -5.48 -7.87 1.26
N LEU A 56 -4.67 -7.85 2.31
CA LEU A 56 -3.34 -7.25 2.23
C LEU A 56 -2.39 -8.07 1.36
N THR A 57 -2.55 -9.38 1.34
CA THR A 57 -1.77 -10.22 0.43
C THR A 57 -2.09 -9.88 -1.03
N MET A 58 -3.36 -9.75 -1.37
CA MET A 58 -3.78 -9.36 -2.71
C MET A 58 -3.24 -7.97 -3.08
N LEU A 59 -3.41 -7.01 -2.17
CA LEU A 59 -2.94 -5.64 -2.39
C LEU A 59 -1.42 -5.59 -2.55
N GLY A 60 -0.69 -6.25 -1.67
CA GLY A 60 0.76 -6.30 -1.72
C GLY A 60 1.29 -6.94 -3.00
N ASN A 61 0.67 -8.02 -3.44
CA ASN A 61 1.05 -8.67 -4.69
C ASN A 61 0.82 -7.78 -5.91
N LYS A 62 -0.29 -7.03 -5.92
CA LYS A 62 -0.56 -6.08 -7.01
C LYS A 62 0.45 -4.95 -7.03
N ILE A 63 0.80 -4.42 -5.87
CA ILE A 63 1.82 -3.37 -5.75
C ILE A 63 3.18 -3.88 -6.24
N MET A 64 3.57 -5.07 -5.80
CA MET A 64 4.88 -5.62 -6.15
C MET A 64 4.98 -6.08 -7.60
N ALA A 65 3.84 -6.37 -8.24
CA ALA A 65 3.80 -6.72 -9.65
C ALA A 65 3.86 -5.51 -10.58
N ASP A 66 3.66 -4.32 -10.05
CA ASP A 66 3.65 -3.07 -10.81
C ASP A 66 5.02 -2.42 -10.74
N LYS A 67 5.68 -2.23 -11.89
CA LYS A 67 7.04 -1.69 -11.96
C LYS A 67 7.15 -0.29 -11.38
N PHE A 68 6.10 0.51 -11.50
CA PHE A 68 6.08 1.85 -10.93
C PHE A 68 5.86 1.80 -9.42
N TRP A 69 4.80 1.08 -8.98
CA TRP A 69 4.36 1.12 -7.58
C TRP A 69 5.23 0.30 -6.63
N GLN A 70 5.94 -0.72 -7.12
CA GLN A 70 6.77 -1.57 -6.25
C GLN A 70 7.84 -0.79 -5.47
N ASN A 71 8.27 0.35 -6.02
CA ASN A 71 9.28 1.20 -5.39
C ASN A 71 8.70 2.47 -4.77
N GLN A 72 7.38 2.69 -4.88
CA GLN A 72 6.77 3.94 -4.44
C GLN A 72 5.99 3.81 -3.14
N VAL A 73 5.52 2.64 -2.77
CA VAL A 73 4.70 2.45 -1.58
C VAL A 73 5.58 2.02 -0.43
N VAL A 74 5.58 2.80 0.65
CA VAL A 74 6.33 2.49 1.89
C VAL A 74 5.44 1.93 2.96
N GLN A 75 4.17 2.35 3.00
CA GLN A 75 3.24 1.95 4.06
C GLN A 75 1.83 1.84 3.53
N VAL A 76 1.10 0.88 4.09
CA VAL A 76 -0.34 0.72 3.87
C VAL A 76 -1.02 0.89 5.22
N ASN A 77 -2.01 1.76 5.31
CA ASN A 77 -2.77 1.94 6.54
C ASN A 77 -4.21 1.49 6.33
N VAL A 78 -4.70 0.63 7.25
CA VAL A 78 -6.06 0.10 7.21
C VAL A 78 -6.89 0.84 8.25
N LEU A 79 -7.94 1.51 7.79
CA LEU A 79 -8.82 2.28 8.65
C LEU A 79 -9.87 1.38 9.31
N ASN A 80 -10.59 1.93 10.30
CA ASN A 80 -11.54 1.15 11.08
C ASN A 80 -12.70 0.57 10.27
N ASP A 81 -13.05 1.20 9.16
CA ASP A 81 -14.10 0.73 8.26
C ASP A 81 -13.60 -0.26 7.20
N GLY A 82 -12.33 -0.64 7.26
CA GLY A 82 -11.74 -1.57 6.30
C GLY A 82 -11.23 -0.92 5.02
N THR A 83 -11.34 0.39 4.90
CA THR A 83 -10.76 1.12 3.77
C THR A 83 -9.25 1.25 3.93
N VAL A 84 -8.58 1.56 2.85
CA VAL A 84 -7.11 1.50 2.77
C VAL A 84 -6.57 2.81 2.23
N GLU A 85 -5.48 3.27 2.82
CA GLU A 85 -4.71 4.37 2.28
C GLU A 85 -3.24 3.96 2.15
N LEU A 86 -2.55 4.55 1.18
CA LEU A 86 -1.14 4.28 0.91
C LEU A 86 -0.31 5.50 1.25
N VAL A 87 0.89 5.24 1.79
CA VAL A 87 1.89 6.29 2.00
C VAL A 87 2.98 6.08 0.95
N PRO A 88 3.10 6.98 -0.02
CA PRO A 88 4.14 6.87 -1.05
C PRO A 88 5.48 7.40 -0.55
N ARG A 89 6.53 7.00 -1.26
CA ARG A 89 7.89 7.44 -0.95
C ARG A 89 8.11 8.91 -1.25
N VAL A 90 7.47 9.42 -2.30
CA VAL A 90 7.64 10.80 -2.76
C VAL A 90 6.48 11.68 -2.30
N GLY A 91 6.78 12.96 -2.02
CA GLY A 91 5.77 13.92 -1.59
C GLY A 91 5.35 13.75 -0.14
N ASN A 92 4.44 14.61 0.30
CA ASN A 92 3.89 14.59 1.66
C ASN A 92 2.39 14.28 1.66
N HIS A 93 1.94 13.52 0.68
CA HIS A 93 0.52 13.20 0.54
C HIS A 93 0.24 11.75 0.88
N ILE A 94 -1.03 11.48 1.14
CA ILE A 94 -1.57 10.14 1.34
C ILE A 94 -2.45 9.84 0.14
N ILE A 95 -2.39 8.61 -0.36
CA ILE A 95 -3.28 8.13 -1.42
C ILE A 95 -4.40 7.35 -0.76
N TYR A 96 -5.61 7.88 -0.79
CA TYR A 96 -6.79 7.20 -0.23
C TYR A 96 -7.43 6.34 -1.30
N LEU A 97 -7.33 5.02 -1.15
CA LEU A 97 -7.90 4.07 -2.10
C LEU A 97 -9.37 3.75 -1.84
N GLY A 98 -9.84 3.97 -0.61
CA GLY A 98 -11.16 3.57 -0.20
C GLY A 98 -11.22 2.05 0.00
N THR A 99 -12.27 1.40 -0.50
CA THR A 99 -12.36 -0.05 -0.41
C THR A 99 -11.24 -0.72 -1.20
N PRO A 100 -10.75 -1.88 -0.74
CA PRO A 100 -9.65 -2.58 -1.43
C PRO A 100 -10.13 -3.33 -2.68
N GLU A 101 -10.87 -2.64 -3.52
CA GLU A 101 -11.40 -3.15 -4.77
C GLU A 101 -10.89 -2.31 -5.92
N ARG A 102 -10.80 -2.90 -7.11
CA ARG A 102 -10.35 -2.22 -8.33
C ARG A 102 -8.99 -1.55 -8.16
N ILE A 103 -8.10 -2.26 -7.48
CA ILE A 103 -6.78 -1.71 -7.13
C ILE A 103 -5.98 -1.34 -8.39
N ASP A 104 -6.01 -2.18 -9.42
CA ASP A 104 -5.28 -1.92 -10.66
C ASP A 104 -5.73 -0.61 -11.31
N THR A 105 -7.04 -0.39 -11.38
CA THR A 105 -7.63 0.82 -11.97
C THR A 105 -7.26 2.05 -11.15
N LYS A 106 -7.36 1.95 -9.82
CA LYS A 106 -7.05 3.05 -8.91
C LYS A 106 -5.57 3.43 -8.97
N LEU A 107 -4.69 2.44 -8.92
CA LEU A 107 -3.24 2.68 -9.01
C LEU A 107 -2.85 3.27 -10.37
N GLY A 108 -3.44 2.79 -11.44
CA GLY A 108 -3.19 3.34 -12.78
C GLY A 108 -3.62 4.80 -12.89
N ARG A 109 -4.74 5.16 -12.25
CA ARG A 109 -5.22 6.53 -12.25
C ARG A 109 -4.30 7.47 -11.47
N VAL A 110 -3.79 7.03 -10.33
CA VAL A 110 -2.83 7.82 -9.55
C VAL A 110 -1.51 7.97 -10.31
N GLU A 111 -1.05 6.92 -10.99
CA GLU A 111 0.17 6.99 -11.79
C GLU A 111 0.05 8.05 -12.88
N LYS A 112 -1.06 8.09 -13.60
CA LYS A 112 -1.33 9.11 -14.59
C LYS A 112 -1.34 10.51 -13.98
N PHE A 113 -1.96 10.63 -12.82
CA PHE A 113 -1.99 11.91 -12.10
C PHE A 113 -0.59 12.36 -11.72
N TYR A 114 0.27 11.43 -11.28
CA TYR A 114 1.67 11.75 -10.97
C TYR A 114 2.42 12.27 -12.20
N ARG A 115 2.23 11.62 -13.34
CA ARG A 115 2.95 11.99 -14.57
C ARG A 115 2.48 13.31 -15.16
N TYR A 116 1.17 13.56 -15.17
CA TYR A 116 0.59 14.68 -15.91
C TYR A 116 0.08 15.81 -15.01
N GLY A 117 -0.18 15.55 -13.75
CA GLY A 117 -0.70 16.53 -12.82
C GLY A 117 0.34 17.07 -11.84
N LEU A 118 0.90 16.19 -11.02
CA LEU A 118 1.83 16.60 -9.97
C LEU A 118 3.16 17.10 -10.49
N SER A 119 3.63 16.62 -11.63
CA SER A 119 4.85 17.11 -12.23
C SER A 119 4.74 18.60 -12.62
N LYS A 120 3.52 19.08 -12.89
CA LYS A 120 3.26 20.49 -13.19
C LYS A 120 2.89 21.30 -11.96
N ALA A 121 2.12 20.71 -11.03
CA ALA A 121 1.58 21.42 -9.89
C ALA A 121 2.52 21.42 -8.66
N GLY A 122 3.47 20.49 -8.59
CA GLY A 122 4.35 20.32 -7.44
C GLY A 122 3.90 19.20 -6.51
N TRP A 123 4.87 18.45 -6.01
CA TRP A 123 4.62 17.22 -5.26
C TRP A 123 4.03 17.48 -3.86
N ASN A 124 4.19 18.67 -3.32
CA ASN A 124 3.73 19.01 -1.97
C ASN A 124 2.46 19.85 -1.96
N LYS A 125 1.82 20.03 -3.12
CA LYS A 125 0.61 20.85 -3.21
C LYS A 125 -0.59 20.22 -2.49
N TYR A 126 -0.66 18.90 -2.49
CA TYR A 126 -1.80 18.18 -1.91
C TYR A 126 -1.36 17.34 -0.72
N SER A 127 -2.25 17.22 0.28
CA SER A 127 -2.05 16.33 1.43
C SER A 127 -2.74 14.98 1.25
N VAL A 128 -3.81 14.93 0.45
CA VAL A 128 -4.54 13.69 0.18
C VAL A 128 -4.91 13.65 -1.29
N ILE A 129 -4.70 12.51 -1.91
CA ILE A 129 -5.16 12.19 -3.25
C ILE A 129 -6.15 11.03 -3.11
N ASN A 130 -7.44 11.32 -3.33
CA ASN A 130 -8.52 10.37 -3.14
C ASN A 130 -8.95 9.79 -4.49
N VAL A 131 -8.82 8.48 -4.66
CA VAL A 131 -9.18 7.77 -5.90
C VAL A 131 -10.22 6.69 -5.65
N GLU A 132 -10.97 6.78 -4.54
CA GLU A 132 -11.96 5.75 -4.23
C GLU A 132 -13.13 5.69 -5.21
N PHE A 133 -13.47 6.80 -5.85
CA PHE A 133 -14.58 6.87 -6.78
C PHE A 133 -14.12 6.66 -8.22
N ASP A 134 -14.99 6.04 -9.02
CA ASP A 134 -14.70 5.79 -10.43
C ASP A 134 -14.60 7.11 -11.20
N ASN A 135 -13.64 7.18 -12.11
CA ASN A 135 -13.48 8.26 -13.06
C ASN A 135 -13.19 9.64 -12.48
N GLN A 136 -12.77 9.73 -11.22
CA GLN A 136 -12.41 11.04 -10.65
C GLN A 136 -11.30 10.91 -9.62
N ILE A 137 -10.55 12.00 -9.49
CA ILE A 137 -9.53 12.16 -8.45
C ILE A 137 -9.91 13.41 -7.67
N ILE A 138 -10.06 13.25 -6.35
CA ILE A 138 -10.35 14.35 -5.46
C ILE A 138 -9.10 14.64 -4.64
N CYS A 139 -8.57 15.85 -4.75
CA CYS A 139 -7.36 16.24 -4.05
C CYS A 139 -7.66 17.26 -2.96
N LYS A 140 -7.11 17.01 -1.78
CA LYS A 140 -7.15 17.95 -0.67
C LYS A 140 -5.83 18.70 -0.62
N LYS A 141 -5.90 20.02 -0.60
CA LYS A 141 -4.70 20.87 -0.54
C LYS A 141 -4.02 20.78 0.81
N SER A 142 -2.70 20.91 0.79
CA SER A 142 -1.92 20.97 2.03
C SER A 142 -2.29 22.23 2.82
N SER A 143 -2.46 22.07 4.14
CA SER A 143 -2.83 23.18 5.04
C SER A 143 -1.68 24.17 5.27
N ASN A 144 -0.46 23.82 4.89
CA ASN A 144 0.73 24.63 5.11
C ASN A 144 1.16 25.46 3.92
N LEU A 145 0.27 25.68 2.97
CA LEU A 145 0.52 26.58 1.85
C LEU A 145 0.23 28.00 2.29
N ASN A 146 1.23 28.64 2.81
CA ASN A 146 1.23 30.08 2.98
C ASN A 146 1.91 30.72 1.78
#